data_3decd9ef6745f0e4852d47b61bc1ce83
#
_entry.id   3decd9ef6745f0e4852d47b61bc1ce83
#
_cell.length_a   1.000
_cell.length_b   1.000
_cell.length_c   1.000
_cell.angle_alpha   90.00
_cell.angle_beta   90.00
_cell.angle_gamma   90.00
#
_symmetry.space_group_name_H-M   'P 1'
#
loop_
_entity.id
_entity.type
_entity.pdbx_description
1 polymer ?
#
loop_
_entity_poly.entity_id
_entity_poly.type
_entity_poly.pdbx_seq_one_letter_code
_entity_poly.pdbx_strand_id
1 'polypeptide(L)'
;GDIVQVPSTFSAIKVDGKRAYALARAGADVALAGRPVTVSRFEVLARRAARAEVAVTDLDVAVDCSSGTYIRALARDLGASLGVGGHLTALRRTRVGGFDLAGALSPDELTADPPQAPALMPLGEVARRSFAVVELTDDQARDVGYGRPLSITVPDDPTALLHQHDLLALYRPDGDRAVPVAVLA
;
A
#
# COMPACT_ATOMS: atom_id res chain seq x y z
N GLY A 1 15.97 5.10 6.13
CA GLY A 1 16.72 3.85 6.37
C GLY A 1 15.83 2.77 6.98
N ASP A 2 16.42 1.62 7.26
CA ASP A 2 15.74 0.50 7.88
C ASP A 2 15.65 0.70 9.38
N ILE A 3 14.47 0.47 9.93
CA ILE A 3 14.19 0.59 11.36
C ILE A 3 13.34 -0.58 11.85
N VAL A 4 13.39 -0.86 13.14
CA VAL A 4 12.45 -1.76 13.81
C VAL A 4 11.38 -0.92 14.47
N GLN A 5 10.14 -1.04 14.03
CA GLN A 5 9.02 -0.27 14.53
C GLN A 5 8.08 -1.16 15.36
N VAL A 6 7.73 -0.73 16.55
CA VAL A 6 6.64 -1.32 17.33
C VAL A 6 5.33 -0.66 16.93
N PRO A 7 4.38 -1.40 16.33
CA PRO A 7 3.10 -0.85 15.91
C PRO A 7 2.31 -0.23 17.05
N SER A 8 1.37 0.66 16.73
CA SER A 8 0.42 1.15 17.74
C SER A 8 -0.52 0.01 18.19
N THR A 9 -0.85 -0.04 19.48
CA THR A 9 -1.86 -0.98 20.04
C THR A 9 -3.22 -0.84 19.38
N PHE A 10 -3.56 0.37 18.92
CA PHE A 10 -4.75 0.61 18.09
C PHE A 10 -4.48 0.29 16.61
N SER A 11 -4.19 -0.98 16.32
CA SER A 11 -3.93 -1.50 14.98
C SER A 11 -4.78 -2.72 14.67
N ALA A 12 -4.88 -3.09 13.40
CA ALA A 12 -5.61 -4.28 12.96
C ALA A 12 -4.78 -5.58 13.07
N ILE A 13 -3.59 -5.51 13.67
CA ILE A 13 -2.73 -6.67 13.89
C ILE A 13 -3.48 -7.67 14.76
N LYS A 14 -3.39 -8.95 14.41
CA LYS A 14 -3.95 -10.04 15.21
C LYS A 14 -2.93 -10.51 16.25
N VAL A 15 -3.39 -10.60 17.49
CA VAL A 15 -2.68 -11.23 18.62
C VAL A 15 -3.61 -12.33 19.12
N ASP A 16 -3.17 -13.57 19.09
CA ASP A 16 -3.96 -14.75 19.48
C ASP A 16 -5.36 -14.81 18.81
N GLY A 17 -5.39 -14.51 17.51
CA GLY A 17 -6.63 -14.51 16.71
C GLY A 17 -7.52 -13.27 16.86
N LYS A 18 -7.30 -12.42 17.84
CA LYS A 18 -8.06 -11.18 18.09
C LYS A 18 -7.29 -9.96 17.57
N ARG A 19 -7.99 -8.95 17.10
CA ARG A 19 -7.36 -7.71 16.64
C ARG A 19 -6.86 -6.89 17.82
N ALA A 20 -5.65 -6.33 17.74
CA ALA A 20 -5.03 -5.57 18.81
C ALA A 20 -5.90 -4.40 19.31
N TYR A 21 -6.58 -3.68 18.41
CA TYR A 21 -7.49 -2.59 18.79
C TYR A 21 -8.69 -3.08 19.65
N ALA A 22 -9.18 -4.31 19.41
CA ALA A 22 -10.28 -4.86 20.19
C ALA A 22 -9.83 -5.22 21.61
N LEU A 23 -8.63 -5.78 21.76
CA LEU A 23 -8.00 -6.06 23.05
C LEU A 23 -7.73 -4.77 23.82
N ALA A 24 -7.16 -3.75 23.15
CA ALA A 24 -6.87 -2.46 23.78
C ALA A 24 -8.15 -1.75 24.27
N ARG A 25 -9.26 -1.81 23.51
CA ARG A 25 -10.57 -1.29 23.95
C ARG A 25 -11.14 -2.04 25.14
N ALA A 26 -10.84 -3.32 25.28
CA ALA A 26 -11.23 -4.13 26.42
C ALA A 26 -10.32 -3.91 27.66
N GLY A 27 -9.38 -2.96 27.59
CA GLY A 27 -8.46 -2.64 28.68
C GLY A 27 -7.31 -3.64 28.85
N ALA A 28 -7.10 -4.55 27.89
CA ALA A 28 -5.97 -5.46 27.93
C ALA A 28 -4.67 -4.75 27.54
N ASP A 29 -3.60 -5.05 28.26
CA ASP A 29 -2.26 -4.64 27.85
C ASP A 29 -1.80 -5.51 26.68
N VAL A 30 -1.55 -4.87 25.52
CA VAL A 30 -1.21 -5.55 24.26
C VAL A 30 0.24 -5.23 23.92
N ALA A 31 1.14 -6.15 24.21
CA ALA A 31 2.52 -6.07 23.73
C ALA A 31 2.60 -6.52 22.27
N LEU A 32 3.00 -5.62 21.37
CA LEU A 32 3.23 -5.92 19.95
C LEU A 32 4.72 -6.07 19.70
N ALA A 33 5.08 -7.11 18.94
CA ALA A 33 6.46 -7.30 18.49
C ALA A 33 6.87 -6.21 17.49
N GLY A 34 8.13 -5.77 17.60
CA GLY A 34 8.73 -4.88 16.61
C GLY A 34 8.82 -5.57 15.24
N ARG A 35 8.64 -4.79 14.17
CA ARG A 35 8.70 -5.26 12.79
C ARG A 35 9.68 -4.42 11.99
N PRO A 36 10.48 -5.03 11.10
CA PRO A 36 11.33 -4.28 10.22
C PRO A 36 10.47 -3.50 9.21
N VAL A 37 10.79 -2.24 9.02
CA VAL A 37 10.20 -1.36 8.01
C VAL A 37 11.29 -0.44 7.45
N THR A 38 11.13 -0.01 6.20
CA THR A 38 12.04 0.93 5.56
C THR A 38 11.37 2.29 5.41
N VAL A 39 12.00 3.33 5.93
CA VAL A 39 11.62 4.72 5.69
C VAL A 39 12.65 5.31 4.74
N SER A 40 12.30 5.40 3.45
CA SER A 40 13.20 5.90 2.40
C SER A 40 13.30 7.42 2.39
N ARG A 41 12.25 8.12 2.86
CA ARG A 41 12.22 9.58 3.00
C ARG A 41 11.46 9.97 4.26
N PHE A 42 12.04 10.91 5.00
CA PHE A 42 11.36 11.63 6.08
C PHE A 42 11.84 13.08 6.02
N GLU A 43 10.98 13.96 5.52
CA GLU A 43 11.32 15.36 5.27
C GLU A 43 10.38 16.27 6.04
N VAL A 44 10.93 17.23 6.77
CA VAL A 44 10.15 18.27 7.42
C VAL A 44 9.92 19.41 6.44
N LEU A 45 8.69 19.59 5.99
CA LEU A 45 8.29 20.58 5.01
C LEU A 45 8.03 21.94 5.67
N ALA A 46 7.45 21.92 6.87
CA ALA A 46 7.17 23.14 7.63
C ALA A 46 7.18 22.88 9.14
N ARG A 47 7.51 23.91 9.90
CA ARG A 47 7.44 23.92 11.36
C ARG A 47 6.67 25.14 11.81
N ARG A 48 5.68 24.94 12.69
CA ARG A 48 4.85 25.99 13.27
C ARG A 48 4.74 25.81 14.78
N ALA A 49 4.90 26.89 15.52
CA ALA A 49 4.51 26.94 16.92
C ALA A 49 2.98 27.03 16.99
N ALA A 50 2.34 26.10 17.68
CA ALA A 50 0.91 26.13 17.95
C ALA A 50 0.68 26.32 19.45
N ARG A 51 -0.38 27.04 19.79
CA ARG A 51 -0.84 27.21 21.17
C ARG A 51 -2.09 26.37 21.38
N ALA A 52 -1.93 25.34 22.22
CA ALA A 52 -3.02 24.62 22.85
C ALA A 52 -2.95 24.87 24.36
N GLU A 53 -3.51 24.04 25.18
CA GLU A 53 -3.36 24.11 26.65
C GLU A 53 -1.89 24.04 27.08
N VAL A 54 -1.07 23.35 26.28
CA VAL A 54 0.39 23.30 26.41
C VAL A 54 1.04 23.79 25.12
N ALA A 55 2.28 24.31 25.21
CA ALA A 55 3.05 24.70 24.04
C ALA A 55 3.37 23.46 23.19
N VAL A 56 2.95 23.47 21.93
CA VAL A 56 3.23 22.40 20.97
C VAL A 56 3.92 22.94 19.74
N THR A 57 4.60 22.07 19.01
CA THR A 57 5.17 22.38 17.69
C THR A 57 4.52 21.44 16.68
N ASP A 58 3.85 22.02 15.69
CA ASP A 58 3.34 21.27 14.54
C ASP A 58 4.43 21.15 13.49
N LEU A 59 4.59 19.93 12.97
CA LEU A 59 5.48 19.63 11.86
C LEU A 59 4.65 19.08 10.69
N ASP A 60 4.74 19.71 9.52
CA ASP A 60 4.29 19.10 8.28
C ASP A 60 5.44 18.26 7.75
N VAL A 61 5.18 16.99 7.51
CA VAL A 61 6.22 16.06 7.05
C VAL A 61 5.77 15.30 5.80
N ALA A 62 6.72 15.05 4.90
CA ALA A 62 6.55 14.08 3.82
C ALA A 62 7.31 12.80 4.17
N VAL A 63 6.62 11.65 4.00
CA VAL A 63 7.18 10.34 4.35
C VAL A 63 6.96 9.37 3.20
N ASP A 64 8.05 8.77 2.71
CA ASP A 64 8.01 7.61 1.82
C ASP A 64 8.52 6.39 2.61
N CYS A 65 7.74 5.31 2.60
CA CYS A 65 8.04 4.15 3.43
C CYS A 65 7.50 2.85 2.82
N SER A 66 8.04 1.73 3.29
CA SER A 66 7.59 0.41 2.90
C SER A 66 6.16 0.12 3.38
N SER A 67 5.52 -0.87 2.76
CA SER A 67 4.24 -1.41 3.22
C SER A 67 4.33 -1.87 4.69
N GLY A 68 3.24 -1.71 5.43
CA GLY A 68 3.18 -2.08 6.84
C GLY A 68 3.74 -1.05 7.82
N THR A 69 4.32 0.06 7.35
CA THR A 69 4.79 1.15 8.21
C THR A 69 3.62 1.91 8.84
N TYR A 70 3.68 2.13 10.14
CA TYR A 70 2.69 2.90 10.91
C TYR A 70 3.17 4.34 11.10
N ILE A 71 2.60 5.28 10.36
CA ILE A 71 2.98 6.72 10.46
C ILE A 71 2.72 7.25 11.88
N ARG A 72 1.66 6.76 12.55
CA ARG A 72 1.40 7.11 13.97
C ARG A 72 2.55 6.69 14.89
N ALA A 73 3.18 5.54 14.63
CA ALA A 73 4.31 5.10 15.41
C ALA A 73 5.56 5.95 15.13
N LEU A 74 5.77 6.41 13.88
CA LEU A 74 6.85 7.36 13.56
C LEU A 74 6.70 8.67 14.35
N ALA A 75 5.48 9.22 14.43
CA ALA A 75 5.21 10.43 15.20
C ALA A 75 5.47 10.22 16.70
N ARG A 76 5.01 9.09 17.28
CA ARG A 76 5.26 8.71 18.66
C ARG A 76 6.76 8.59 18.95
N ASP A 77 7.47 7.85 18.10
CA ASP A 77 8.88 7.55 18.30
C ASP A 77 9.77 8.79 18.14
N LEU A 78 9.43 9.67 17.18
CA LEU A 78 10.06 10.98 17.05
C LEU A 78 9.85 11.83 18.30
N GLY A 79 8.61 11.93 18.78
CA GLY A 79 8.32 12.68 20.01
C GLY A 79 9.00 12.10 21.24
N ALA A 80 9.09 10.77 21.34
CA ALA A 80 9.82 10.10 22.42
C ALA A 80 11.32 10.39 22.35
N SER A 81 11.92 10.37 21.17
CA SER A 81 13.35 10.67 20.98
C SER A 81 13.70 12.12 21.33
N LEU A 82 12.75 13.03 21.17
CA LEU A 82 12.89 14.45 21.54
C LEU A 82 12.49 14.72 23.01
N GLY A 83 11.97 13.74 23.74
CA GLY A 83 11.54 13.89 25.13
C GLY A 83 10.26 14.71 25.34
N VAL A 84 9.47 14.95 24.28
CA VAL A 84 8.27 15.82 24.33
C VAL A 84 6.97 15.07 24.00
N GLY A 85 7.05 13.79 23.59
CA GLY A 85 5.90 13.08 23.06
C GLY A 85 5.51 13.55 21.66
N GLY A 86 4.63 12.76 20.99
CA GLY A 86 4.19 13.10 19.63
C GLY A 86 3.00 12.27 19.16
N HIS A 87 2.13 12.89 18.36
CA HIS A 87 0.99 12.23 17.72
C HIS A 87 0.67 12.88 16.37
N LEU A 88 -0.15 12.23 15.56
CA LEU A 88 -0.64 12.80 14.32
C LEU A 88 -1.91 13.62 14.57
N THR A 89 -1.96 14.80 14.00
CA THR A 89 -3.17 15.63 13.90
C THR A 89 -3.88 15.45 12.58
N ALA A 90 -3.13 15.14 11.50
CA ALA A 90 -3.65 14.86 10.18
C ALA A 90 -2.78 13.81 9.47
N LEU A 91 -3.37 13.06 8.55
CA LEU A 91 -2.67 12.13 7.68
C LEU A 91 -3.33 12.12 6.30
N ARG A 92 -2.55 12.40 5.27
CA ARG A 92 -2.96 12.23 3.89
C ARG A 92 -2.03 11.26 3.18
N ARG A 93 -2.60 10.17 2.67
CA ARG A 93 -1.86 9.25 1.80
C ARG A 93 -1.97 9.76 0.37
N THR A 94 -0.83 10.01 -0.25
CA THR A 94 -0.74 10.59 -1.60
C THR A 94 -0.42 9.54 -2.66
N ARG A 95 0.15 8.38 -2.26
CA ARG A 95 0.51 7.29 -3.17
C ARG A 95 0.47 5.93 -2.45
N VAL A 96 0.06 4.90 -3.17
CA VAL A 96 0.15 3.49 -2.76
C VAL A 96 0.62 2.67 -3.96
N GLY A 97 1.83 2.13 -3.91
CA GLY A 97 2.45 1.46 -5.06
C GLY A 97 2.50 2.38 -6.27
N GLY A 98 1.99 1.94 -7.40
CA GLY A 98 1.89 2.70 -8.65
C GLY A 98 0.69 3.65 -8.76
N PHE A 99 -0.14 3.77 -7.69
CA PHE A 99 -1.35 4.60 -7.69
C PHE A 99 -1.14 5.86 -6.85
N ASP A 100 -1.42 7.01 -7.44
CA ASP A 100 -1.39 8.34 -6.82
C ASP A 100 -2.81 8.96 -6.76
N LEU A 101 -2.87 10.25 -6.46
CA LEU A 101 -4.13 10.99 -6.39
C LEU A 101 -4.61 11.53 -7.75
N ALA A 102 -3.84 11.35 -8.83
CA ALA A 102 -4.26 11.81 -10.16
C ALA A 102 -5.48 11.01 -10.61
N GLY A 103 -6.56 11.69 -10.91
CA GLY A 103 -7.84 11.08 -11.29
C GLY A 103 -8.63 10.46 -10.13
N ALA A 104 -8.18 10.60 -8.87
CA ALA A 104 -8.96 10.19 -7.72
C ALA A 104 -10.11 11.18 -7.49
N LEU A 105 -11.31 10.66 -7.29
CA LEU A 105 -12.49 11.45 -6.93
C LEU A 105 -12.61 11.54 -5.40
N SER A 106 -13.07 12.70 -4.92
CA SER A 106 -13.46 12.85 -3.53
C SER A 106 -14.83 12.18 -3.27
N PRO A 107 -15.15 11.84 -2.00
CA PRO A 107 -16.49 11.35 -1.65
C PRO A 107 -17.62 12.32 -2.09
N ASP A 108 -17.37 13.63 -2.01
CA ASP A 108 -18.36 14.65 -2.38
C ASP A 108 -18.63 14.63 -3.90
N GLU A 109 -17.60 14.44 -4.74
CA GLU A 109 -17.77 14.28 -6.19
C GLU A 109 -18.53 13.00 -6.55
N LEU A 110 -18.31 11.90 -5.81
CA LEU A 110 -19.01 10.64 -6.02
C LEU A 110 -20.48 10.69 -5.60
N THR A 111 -20.81 11.55 -4.63
CA THR A 111 -22.18 11.70 -4.08
C THR A 111 -22.90 12.95 -4.59
N ALA A 112 -22.29 13.73 -5.45
CA ALA A 112 -22.92 14.90 -6.08
C ALA A 112 -24.18 14.51 -6.87
N ASP A 113 -25.10 15.45 -7.08
CA ASP A 113 -26.30 15.24 -7.90
C ASP A 113 -26.23 16.13 -9.16
N PRO A 114 -26.07 15.55 -10.37
CA PRO A 114 -25.89 14.13 -10.67
C PRO A 114 -24.50 13.61 -10.22
N PRO A 115 -24.42 12.36 -9.80
CA PRO A 115 -23.14 11.78 -9.37
C PRO A 115 -22.19 11.69 -10.58
N GLN A 116 -20.93 12.05 -10.38
CA GLN A 116 -19.91 11.75 -11.38
C GLN A 116 -19.58 10.26 -11.29
N ALA A 117 -19.98 9.50 -12.31
CA ALA A 117 -19.56 8.11 -12.43
C ALA A 117 -18.04 8.08 -12.66
N PRO A 118 -17.25 7.43 -11.77
CA PRO A 118 -15.83 7.34 -11.98
C PRO A 118 -15.56 6.53 -13.25
N ALA A 119 -14.69 7.03 -14.12
CA ALA A 119 -14.11 6.20 -15.15
C ALA A 119 -13.27 5.10 -14.49
N LEU A 120 -13.72 3.84 -14.61
CA LEU A 120 -12.95 2.71 -14.12
C LEU A 120 -11.64 2.59 -14.89
N MET A 121 -10.55 2.41 -14.17
CA MET A 121 -9.25 2.15 -14.79
C MET A 121 -9.29 0.76 -15.44
N PRO A 122 -8.89 0.62 -16.72
CA PRO A 122 -8.80 -0.68 -17.37
C PRO A 122 -7.87 -1.63 -16.61
N LEU A 123 -8.20 -2.94 -16.56
CA LEU A 123 -7.41 -3.93 -15.82
C LEU A 123 -5.96 -4.03 -16.33
N GLY A 124 -5.72 -3.86 -17.61
CA GLY A 124 -4.37 -3.81 -18.17
C GLY A 124 -3.54 -2.64 -17.63
N GLU A 125 -4.16 -1.47 -17.44
CA GLU A 125 -3.48 -0.32 -16.83
C GLU A 125 -3.21 -0.56 -15.33
N VAL A 126 -4.16 -1.16 -14.60
CA VAL A 126 -3.97 -1.59 -13.21
C VAL A 126 -2.81 -2.58 -13.12
N ALA A 127 -2.73 -3.54 -14.04
CA ALA A 127 -1.68 -4.53 -14.10
C ALA A 127 -0.30 -3.89 -14.32
N ARG A 128 -0.18 -2.94 -15.25
CA ARG A 128 1.07 -2.19 -15.53
C ARG A 128 1.57 -1.39 -14.32
N ARG A 129 0.68 -0.94 -13.46
CA ARG A 129 1.02 -0.20 -12.24
C ARG A 129 1.36 -1.10 -11.05
N SER A 130 0.98 -2.38 -11.11
CA SER A 130 1.04 -3.29 -9.97
C SER A 130 2.05 -4.43 -10.13
N PHE A 131 2.35 -4.83 -11.36
CA PHE A 131 3.15 -6.01 -11.67
C PHE A 131 4.19 -5.74 -12.76
N ALA A 132 5.20 -6.58 -12.83
CA ALA A 132 5.96 -6.74 -14.05
C ALA A 132 5.04 -7.28 -15.15
N VAL A 133 5.27 -6.88 -16.40
CA VAL A 133 4.36 -7.16 -17.52
C VAL A 133 5.09 -7.86 -18.65
N VAL A 134 4.43 -8.84 -19.26
CA VAL A 134 4.80 -9.44 -20.52
C VAL A 134 3.66 -9.32 -21.51
N GLU A 135 3.94 -8.75 -22.70
CA GLU A 135 3.01 -8.69 -23.81
C GLU A 135 3.04 -10.02 -24.58
N LEU A 136 1.87 -10.56 -24.84
CA LEU A 136 1.70 -11.86 -25.52
C LEU A 136 1.44 -11.69 -27.01
N THR A 137 1.89 -12.67 -27.78
CA THR A 137 1.41 -12.89 -29.16
C THR A 137 0.01 -13.49 -29.15
N ASP A 138 -0.68 -13.48 -30.32
CA ASP A 138 -2.02 -14.07 -30.47
C ASP A 138 -2.06 -15.56 -30.10
N ASP A 139 -1.01 -16.33 -30.45
CA ASP A 139 -0.93 -17.75 -30.14
C ASP A 139 -0.72 -17.97 -28.63
N GLN A 140 0.14 -17.19 -27.99
CA GLN A 140 0.34 -17.23 -26.54
C GLN A 140 -0.93 -16.84 -25.79
N ALA A 141 -1.63 -15.80 -26.24
CA ALA A 141 -2.90 -15.37 -25.64
C ALA A 141 -3.95 -16.48 -25.69
N ARG A 142 -4.02 -17.22 -26.82
CA ARG A 142 -4.91 -18.38 -26.95
C ARG A 142 -4.56 -19.48 -25.95
N ASP A 143 -3.27 -19.82 -25.78
CA ASP A 143 -2.83 -20.81 -24.82
C ASP A 143 -3.12 -20.39 -23.38
N VAL A 144 -2.94 -19.10 -23.05
CA VAL A 144 -3.31 -18.52 -21.75
C VAL A 144 -4.80 -18.66 -21.48
N GLY A 145 -5.67 -18.41 -22.47
CA GLY A 145 -7.11 -18.62 -22.33
C GLY A 145 -7.51 -20.04 -21.97
N TYR A 146 -6.68 -21.04 -22.32
CA TYR A 146 -6.86 -22.44 -21.89
C TYR A 146 -6.16 -22.78 -20.57
N GLY A 147 -5.52 -21.82 -19.92
CA GLY A 147 -4.77 -22.03 -18.67
C GLY A 147 -3.49 -22.87 -18.86
N ARG A 148 -2.90 -22.87 -20.04
CA ARG A 148 -1.70 -23.67 -20.36
C ARG A 148 -0.43 -22.98 -19.88
N PRO A 149 0.58 -23.74 -19.40
CA PRO A 149 1.92 -23.20 -19.21
C PRO A 149 2.52 -22.70 -20.52
N LEU A 150 3.26 -21.60 -20.44
CA LEU A 150 3.98 -21.04 -21.60
C LEU A 150 5.48 -21.33 -21.52
N SER A 151 6.10 -21.60 -22.68
CA SER A 151 7.56 -21.74 -22.81
C SER A 151 8.21 -20.35 -22.97
N ILE A 152 8.03 -19.49 -21.95
CA ILE A 152 8.61 -18.17 -21.85
C ILE A 152 9.16 -17.94 -20.44
N THR A 153 10.13 -17.05 -20.32
CA THR A 153 10.60 -16.56 -19.03
C THR A 153 9.79 -15.36 -18.61
N VAL A 154 9.34 -15.34 -17.36
CA VAL A 154 8.66 -14.18 -16.75
C VAL A 154 9.54 -13.62 -15.62
N PRO A 155 9.62 -12.28 -15.47
CA PRO A 155 10.61 -11.65 -14.61
C PRO A 155 10.29 -11.69 -13.12
N ASP A 156 9.02 -11.95 -12.74
CA ASP A 156 8.57 -11.80 -11.34
C ASP A 156 7.47 -12.80 -10.96
N ASP A 157 7.18 -12.93 -9.67
CA ASP A 157 6.11 -13.76 -9.11
C ASP A 157 5.14 -12.92 -8.29
N PRO A 158 3.94 -12.60 -8.82
CA PRO A 158 3.44 -12.88 -10.16
C PRO A 158 3.84 -11.83 -11.21
N THR A 159 3.86 -12.25 -12.48
CA THR A 159 3.95 -11.39 -13.67
C THR A 159 2.59 -11.30 -14.35
N ALA A 160 2.19 -10.13 -14.79
CA ALA A 160 0.97 -9.92 -15.56
C ALA A 160 1.20 -10.20 -17.06
N LEU A 161 0.34 -11.03 -17.64
CA LEU A 161 0.35 -11.34 -19.07
C LEU A 161 -0.76 -10.53 -19.75
N LEU A 162 -0.36 -9.64 -20.66
CA LEU A 162 -1.26 -8.77 -21.39
C LEU A 162 -1.29 -9.16 -22.87
N HIS A 163 -2.45 -8.93 -23.50
CA HIS A 163 -2.62 -9.01 -24.93
C HIS A 163 -3.50 -7.83 -25.38
N GLN A 164 -3.04 -7.04 -26.35
CA GLN A 164 -3.75 -5.90 -26.88
C GLN A 164 -4.29 -4.93 -25.81
N HIS A 165 -3.51 -4.72 -24.74
CA HIS A 165 -3.81 -3.89 -23.57
C HIS A 165 -4.69 -4.55 -22.50
N ASP A 166 -5.28 -5.71 -22.73
CA ASP A 166 -6.09 -6.42 -21.76
C ASP A 166 -5.25 -7.36 -20.91
N LEU A 167 -5.55 -7.42 -19.60
CA LEU A 167 -4.96 -8.36 -18.68
C LEU A 167 -5.66 -9.72 -18.85
N LEU A 168 -4.92 -10.73 -19.34
CA LEU A 168 -5.45 -12.07 -19.50
C LEU A 168 -5.18 -12.96 -18.29
N ALA A 169 -4.03 -12.82 -17.66
CA ALA A 169 -3.63 -13.72 -16.58
C ALA A 169 -2.50 -13.16 -15.72
N LEU A 170 -2.30 -13.79 -14.57
CA LEU A 170 -1.10 -13.68 -13.75
C LEU A 170 -0.37 -15.02 -13.79
N TYR A 171 0.92 -14.99 -14.07
CA TYR A 171 1.79 -16.17 -14.16
C TYR A 171 3.00 -16.01 -13.24
N ARG A 172 3.62 -17.12 -12.90
CA ARG A 172 4.88 -17.17 -12.15
C ARG A 172 5.92 -18.02 -12.86
N PRO A 173 7.22 -17.78 -12.58
CA PRO A 173 8.27 -18.63 -13.13
C PRO A 173 8.20 -20.05 -12.57
N ASP A 174 8.51 -21.05 -13.42
CA ASP A 174 8.66 -22.46 -13.08
C ASP A 174 9.75 -23.07 -13.98
N GLY A 175 11.01 -22.96 -13.57
CA GLY A 175 12.17 -23.30 -14.39
C GLY A 175 12.27 -22.41 -15.63
N ASP A 176 12.27 -23.04 -16.81
CA ASP A 176 12.30 -22.39 -18.13
C ASP A 176 10.90 -22.02 -18.68
N ARG A 177 9.86 -22.23 -17.88
CA ARG A 177 8.46 -22.02 -18.26
C ARG A 177 7.81 -21.00 -17.33
N ALA A 178 6.66 -20.51 -17.77
CA ALA A 178 5.74 -19.75 -16.93
C ALA A 178 4.46 -20.57 -16.73
N VAL A 179 3.97 -20.61 -15.49
CA VAL A 179 2.75 -21.34 -15.10
C VAL A 179 1.69 -20.41 -14.53
N PRO A 180 0.38 -20.69 -14.74
CA PRO A 180 -0.68 -19.83 -14.29
C PRO A 180 -0.79 -19.76 -12.77
N VAL A 181 -1.00 -18.55 -12.26
CA VAL A 181 -1.45 -18.24 -10.89
C VAL A 181 -2.93 -17.95 -10.91
N ALA A 182 -3.38 -17.14 -11.88
CA ALA A 182 -4.79 -16.83 -12.11
C ALA A 182 -5.02 -16.53 -13.60
N VAL A 183 -6.09 -17.02 -14.17
CA VAL A 183 -6.55 -16.73 -15.52
C VAL A 183 -7.85 -15.94 -15.43
N LEU A 184 -7.94 -14.83 -16.17
CA LEU A 184 -9.04 -13.85 -16.12
C LEU A 184 -9.82 -13.81 -17.44
N ALA A 185 -9.29 -14.45 -18.48
CA ALA A 185 -9.88 -14.55 -19.83
C ALA A 185 -10.97 -15.61 -19.89
#